data_c2642dce28680772dd44ca41fb4b76b5
#
_entry.id   c2642dce28680772dd44ca41fb4b76b5
#
_cell.length_a   1.000
_cell.length_b   1.000
_cell.length_c   1.000
_cell.angle_alpha   90.00
_cell.angle_beta   90.00
_cell.angle_gamma   90.00
#
_symmetry.space_group_name_H-M   'P 1'
#
loop_
_entity.id
_entity.type
_entity.pdbx_description
1 polymer ?
#
loop_
_entity_poly.entity_id
_entity_poly.type
_entity_poly.pdbx_seq_one_letter_code
_entity_poly.pdbx_strand_id
1 'polypeptide(L)'
;MPKSDIAEHVPIKPVPLILGVVACIGILATLFTLLFGFMTIPANSVGVRTRFGAYHDIVNPGLTYAIPYIDEIHIVPTQRLQKLEFGFSTPGSTNLYQGDPQPEETETMITGDLNTALVPWVVQYRITDPKIYLFGAREPEKTLRDLSESVKIGRAHV
;
A
#
# COMPACT_ATOMS: atom_id res chain seq x y z
N MET A 1 71.84 -20.62 -26.65
CA MET A 1 70.98 -19.44 -26.92
C MET A 1 69.57 -19.86 -26.88
N PRO A 2 68.78 -19.53 -25.83
CA PRO A 2 67.38 -19.84 -25.79
C PRO A 2 66.62 -18.70 -26.47
N LYS A 3 65.72 -19.07 -27.38
CA LYS A 3 64.71 -18.19 -28.00
C LYS A 3 63.73 -17.75 -26.94
N SER A 4 63.66 -16.45 -26.75
CA SER A 4 62.58 -15.81 -25.98
C SER A 4 61.21 -15.96 -26.71
N ASP A 5 60.32 -16.73 -26.15
CA ASP A 5 58.94 -16.77 -26.59
C ASP A 5 58.30 -15.41 -26.31
N ILE A 6 58.13 -14.64 -27.36
CA ILE A 6 57.38 -13.41 -27.36
C ILE A 6 55.92 -13.85 -27.25
N ALA A 7 55.35 -13.69 -26.07
CA ALA A 7 53.89 -13.84 -25.85
C ALA A 7 53.18 -12.88 -26.81
N GLU A 8 52.56 -13.45 -27.82
CA GLU A 8 51.80 -12.75 -28.84
C GLU A 8 50.58 -12.10 -28.16
N HIS A 9 50.72 -10.82 -27.94
CA HIS A 9 49.64 -10.00 -27.35
C HIS A 9 48.56 -9.82 -28.42
N VAL A 10 47.58 -10.73 -28.43
CA VAL A 10 46.40 -10.63 -29.31
C VAL A 10 45.62 -9.38 -28.88
N PRO A 11 45.53 -8.35 -29.74
CA PRO A 11 44.75 -7.16 -29.39
C PRO A 11 43.25 -7.54 -29.39
N ILE A 12 42.69 -7.78 -28.21
CA ILE A 12 41.27 -8.01 -28.04
C ILE A 12 40.58 -6.71 -28.43
N LYS A 13 39.94 -6.71 -29.62
CA LYS A 13 39.15 -5.54 -30.06
C LYS A 13 38.11 -5.26 -28.98
N PRO A 14 38.02 -4.04 -28.41
CA PRO A 14 37.14 -3.77 -27.25
C PRO A 14 35.63 -3.92 -27.57
N VAL A 15 35.27 -3.81 -28.85
CA VAL A 15 33.88 -3.87 -29.30
C VAL A 15 33.14 -5.19 -28.96
N PRO A 16 33.68 -6.40 -29.27
CA PRO A 16 32.98 -7.65 -28.93
C PRO A 16 32.95 -7.91 -27.43
N LEU A 17 33.91 -7.43 -26.67
CA LEU A 17 33.93 -7.55 -25.21
C LEU A 17 32.84 -6.67 -24.57
N ILE A 18 32.69 -5.42 -25.02
CA ILE A 18 31.63 -4.52 -24.57
C ILE A 18 30.26 -5.10 -24.92
N LEU A 19 30.07 -5.61 -26.13
CA LEU A 19 28.83 -6.24 -26.57
C LEU A 19 28.48 -7.47 -25.69
N GLY A 20 29.48 -8.29 -25.36
CA GLY A 20 29.31 -9.44 -24.46
C GLY A 20 28.88 -9.04 -23.04
N VAL A 21 29.51 -7.99 -22.49
CA VAL A 21 29.14 -7.45 -21.17
C VAL A 21 27.71 -6.91 -21.17
N VAL A 22 27.29 -6.13 -22.17
CA VAL A 22 25.96 -5.60 -22.30
C VAL A 22 24.92 -6.72 -22.44
N ALA A 23 25.20 -7.74 -23.23
CA ALA A 23 24.32 -8.91 -23.36
C ALA A 23 24.21 -9.68 -22.04
N CYS A 24 25.29 -9.87 -21.31
CA CYS A 24 25.29 -10.52 -20.01
C CYS A 24 24.42 -9.73 -18.96
N ILE A 25 24.61 -8.41 -18.91
CA ILE A 25 23.79 -7.54 -18.04
C ILE A 25 22.30 -7.61 -18.43
N GLY A 26 21.98 -7.60 -19.73
CA GLY A 26 20.61 -7.74 -20.22
C GLY A 26 19.97 -9.07 -19.81
N ILE A 27 20.68 -10.18 -19.94
CA ILE A 27 20.21 -11.51 -19.51
C ILE A 27 20.00 -11.54 -18.00
N LEU A 28 20.95 -10.99 -17.24
CA LEU A 28 20.85 -10.96 -15.75
C LEU A 28 19.68 -10.10 -15.28
N ALA A 29 19.46 -8.96 -15.91
CA ALA A 29 18.31 -8.08 -15.61
C ALA A 29 16.98 -8.77 -15.95
N THR A 30 16.91 -9.45 -17.10
CA THR A 30 15.70 -10.21 -17.48
C THR A 30 15.43 -11.35 -16.51
N LEU A 31 16.45 -12.10 -16.11
CA LEU A 31 16.32 -13.19 -15.13
C LEU A 31 15.88 -12.65 -13.76
N PHE A 32 16.43 -11.53 -13.35
CA PHE A 32 16.06 -10.86 -12.10
C PHE A 32 14.58 -10.43 -12.11
N THR A 33 14.11 -9.80 -13.18
CA THR A 33 12.68 -9.40 -13.29
C THR A 33 11.75 -10.60 -13.27
N LEU A 34 12.11 -11.71 -13.94
CA LEU A 34 11.33 -12.94 -13.93
C LEU A 34 11.24 -13.59 -12.54
N LEU A 35 12.30 -13.54 -11.75
CA LEU A 35 12.31 -14.15 -10.41
C LEU A 35 11.62 -13.30 -9.34
N PHE A 36 11.76 -11.98 -9.40
CA PHE A 36 11.30 -11.05 -8.35
C PHE A 36 9.98 -10.34 -8.65
N GLY A 37 9.40 -10.55 -9.84
CA GLY A 37 8.14 -9.91 -10.24
C GLY A 37 6.87 -10.57 -9.71
N PHE A 38 6.95 -11.74 -9.07
CA PHE A 38 5.76 -12.44 -8.57
C PHE A 38 5.39 -11.97 -7.18
N MET A 39 4.10 -11.60 -6.99
CA MET A 39 3.53 -11.32 -5.68
C MET A 39 2.15 -11.95 -5.53
N THR A 40 1.75 -12.17 -4.27
CA THR A 40 0.46 -12.79 -3.94
C THR A 40 -0.47 -11.76 -3.30
N ILE A 41 -1.69 -11.66 -3.83
CA ILE A 41 -2.75 -10.82 -3.29
C ILE A 41 -3.68 -11.70 -2.45
N PRO A 42 -3.96 -11.33 -1.18
CA PRO A 42 -4.87 -12.09 -0.31
C PRO A 42 -6.28 -12.18 -0.88
N ALA A 43 -6.99 -13.29 -0.61
CA ALA A 43 -8.33 -13.58 -1.14
C ALA A 43 -9.40 -12.53 -0.74
N ASN A 44 -9.21 -11.83 0.38
CA ASN A 44 -10.13 -10.81 0.90
C ASN A 44 -9.81 -9.37 0.45
N SER A 45 -8.84 -9.22 -0.46
CA SER A 45 -8.32 -7.94 -0.92
C SER A 45 -8.22 -7.95 -2.45
N VAL A 46 -8.12 -6.77 -3.03
CA VAL A 46 -7.76 -6.59 -4.44
C VAL A 46 -6.49 -5.75 -4.53
N GLY A 47 -5.71 -5.96 -5.56
CA GLY A 47 -4.55 -5.15 -5.87
C GLY A 47 -4.93 -4.01 -6.82
N VAL A 48 -4.54 -2.79 -6.49
CA VAL A 48 -4.60 -1.65 -7.41
C VAL A 48 -3.20 -1.45 -7.94
N ARG A 49 -3.01 -1.75 -9.23
CA ARG A 49 -1.70 -1.59 -9.86
C ARG A 49 -1.54 -0.20 -10.43
N THR A 50 -0.46 0.44 -10.01
CA THR A 50 0.04 1.68 -10.62
C THR A 50 1.28 1.37 -11.46
N ARG A 51 1.39 2.02 -12.60
CA ARG A 51 2.54 1.95 -13.49
C ARG A 51 3.12 3.33 -13.68
N PHE A 52 4.40 3.50 -13.34
CA PHE A 52 5.05 4.83 -13.29
C PHE A 52 4.27 5.84 -12.44
N GLY A 53 3.64 5.40 -11.34
CA GLY A 53 2.82 6.25 -10.47
C GLY A 53 1.39 6.54 -10.97
N ALA A 54 1.03 6.16 -12.19
CA ALA A 54 -0.32 6.32 -12.71
C ALA A 54 -1.15 5.04 -12.51
N TYR A 55 -2.44 5.20 -12.21
CA TYR A 55 -3.38 4.08 -12.16
C TYR A 55 -3.37 3.30 -13.48
N HIS A 56 -3.22 1.98 -13.40
CA HIS A 56 -3.22 1.09 -14.56
C HIS A 56 -4.45 0.18 -14.58
N ASP A 57 -4.58 -0.71 -13.59
CA ASP A 57 -5.71 -1.66 -13.50
C ASP A 57 -5.94 -2.16 -12.07
N ILE A 58 -7.03 -2.92 -11.89
CA ILE A 58 -7.35 -3.64 -10.66
C ILE A 58 -7.03 -5.11 -10.86
N VAL A 59 -6.21 -5.66 -10.00
CA VAL A 59 -5.74 -7.04 -10.04
C VAL A 59 -6.52 -7.87 -9.03
N ASN A 60 -7.07 -9.00 -9.47
CA ASN A 60 -7.80 -9.94 -8.63
C ASN A 60 -6.90 -10.66 -7.63
N PRO A 61 -7.48 -11.21 -6.53
CA PRO A 61 -6.76 -12.06 -5.59
C PRO A 61 -6.05 -13.24 -6.26
N GLY A 62 -4.90 -13.62 -5.74
CA GLY A 62 -4.09 -14.72 -6.23
C GLY A 62 -2.68 -14.31 -6.60
N LEU A 63 -2.00 -15.16 -7.36
CA LEU A 63 -0.66 -14.89 -7.86
C LEU A 63 -0.74 -13.90 -9.02
N THR A 64 0.00 -12.81 -8.93
CA THR A 64 0.12 -11.82 -9.99
C THR A 64 1.57 -11.50 -10.26
N TYR A 65 1.81 -10.94 -11.44
CA TYR A 65 3.13 -10.49 -11.87
C TYR A 65 3.12 -8.96 -11.96
N ALA A 66 4.08 -8.35 -11.28
CA ALA A 66 4.36 -6.91 -11.34
C ALA A 66 5.80 -6.70 -11.83
N ILE A 67 6.00 -5.77 -12.74
CA ILE A 67 7.34 -5.44 -13.23
C ILE A 67 8.06 -4.66 -12.12
N PRO A 68 9.17 -5.20 -11.54
CA PRO A 68 9.92 -4.51 -10.50
C PRO A 68 10.33 -3.09 -10.95
N TYR A 69 10.28 -2.13 -10.02
CA TYR A 69 10.59 -0.70 -10.24
C TYR A 69 9.63 0.09 -11.16
N ILE A 70 8.76 -0.57 -11.92
CA ILE A 70 7.81 0.08 -12.85
C ILE A 70 6.39 0.01 -12.29
N ASP A 71 5.99 -1.18 -11.83
CA ASP A 71 4.67 -1.46 -11.29
C ASP A 71 4.71 -1.45 -9.76
N GLU A 72 3.76 -0.77 -9.15
CA GLU A 72 3.50 -0.80 -7.71
C GLU A 72 2.08 -1.30 -7.48
N ILE A 73 1.90 -2.25 -6.55
CA ILE A 73 0.60 -2.81 -6.23
C ILE A 73 0.21 -2.44 -4.81
N HIS A 74 -0.89 -1.69 -4.70
CA HIS A 74 -1.51 -1.32 -3.43
C HIS A 74 -2.61 -2.33 -3.09
N ILE A 75 -2.46 -3.05 -1.97
CA ILE A 75 -3.44 -4.05 -1.54
C ILE A 75 -4.55 -3.35 -0.76
N VAL A 76 -5.78 -3.43 -1.25
CA VAL A 76 -6.97 -2.81 -0.65
C VAL A 76 -7.94 -3.91 -0.19
N PRO A 77 -8.27 -3.99 1.10
CA PRO A 77 -9.23 -4.97 1.62
C PRO A 77 -10.66 -4.57 1.27
N THR A 78 -11.25 -5.22 0.25
CA THR A 78 -12.61 -4.92 -0.22
C THR A 78 -13.68 -5.82 0.38
N GLN A 79 -13.32 -7.00 0.86
CA GLN A 79 -14.28 -7.96 1.42
C GLN A 79 -14.39 -7.89 2.94
N ARG A 80 -13.46 -7.23 3.61
CA ARG A 80 -13.48 -7.02 5.05
C ARG A 80 -14.32 -5.81 5.42
N LEU A 81 -15.10 -5.94 6.49
CA LEU A 81 -15.67 -4.80 7.20
C LEU A 81 -14.55 -4.15 8.01
N GLN A 82 -14.30 -2.89 7.74
CA GLN A 82 -13.42 -2.04 8.53
C GLN A 82 -14.21 -1.40 9.66
N LYS A 83 -13.53 -1.15 10.79
CA LYS A 83 -14.14 -0.53 11.98
C LYS A 83 -13.35 0.70 12.35
N LEU A 84 -14.04 1.80 12.59
CA LEU A 84 -13.52 2.97 13.28
C LEU A 84 -14.15 3.00 14.66
N GLU A 85 -13.35 2.97 15.70
CA GLU A 85 -13.76 3.01 17.09
C GLU A 85 -13.53 4.42 17.64
N PHE A 86 -14.49 4.92 18.40
CA PHE A 86 -14.49 6.26 19.00
C PHE A 86 -14.75 6.16 20.50
N GLY A 87 -13.92 6.83 21.31
CA GLY A 87 -14.02 6.83 22.77
C GLY A 87 -13.46 5.58 23.45
N PHE A 88 -13.01 4.58 22.69
CA PHE A 88 -12.29 3.41 23.20
C PHE A 88 -11.41 2.80 22.11
N SER A 89 -10.48 1.97 22.51
CA SER A 89 -9.63 1.25 21.54
C SER A 89 -9.55 -0.22 21.93
N THR A 90 -9.76 -1.10 20.94
CA THR A 90 -9.63 -2.54 21.15
C THR A 90 -8.19 -2.96 20.87
N PRO A 91 -7.48 -3.61 21.82
CA PRO A 91 -6.13 -4.11 21.57
C PRO A 91 -6.10 -5.06 20.37
N GLY A 92 -5.19 -4.82 19.42
CA GLY A 92 -5.04 -5.63 18.22
C GLY A 92 -5.92 -5.20 17.04
N SER A 93 -6.54 -4.04 17.07
CA SER A 93 -7.19 -3.48 15.91
C SER A 93 -6.17 -3.18 14.80
N THR A 94 -6.49 -3.62 13.58
CA THR A 94 -5.59 -3.53 12.41
C THR A 94 -5.68 -2.18 11.68
N ASN A 95 -6.32 -1.20 12.27
CA ASN A 95 -6.51 0.09 11.64
C ASN A 95 -5.32 1.01 11.97
N LEU A 96 -4.57 1.45 10.95
CA LEU A 96 -3.41 2.35 11.08
C LEU A 96 -3.74 3.71 11.73
N TYR A 97 -5.02 4.10 11.71
CA TYR A 97 -5.51 5.36 12.29
C TYR A 97 -6.12 5.19 13.69
N GLN A 98 -6.17 3.96 14.16
CA GLN A 98 -6.43 3.66 15.55
C GLN A 98 -5.08 3.78 16.30
N GLY A 99 -4.65 5.02 16.48
CA GLY A 99 -3.47 5.34 17.29
C GLY A 99 -3.59 4.74 18.68
N ASP A 100 -2.45 4.60 19.37
CA ASP A 100 -2.39 4.33 20.80
C ASP A 100 -3.53 5.10 21.49
N PRO A 101 -4.26 4.47 22.42
CA PRO A 101 -5.33 5.15 23.14
C PRO A 101 -4.75 6.35 23.85
N GLN A 102 -4.78 7.50 23.20
CA GLN A 102 -4.48 8.76 23.85
C GLN A 102 -5.71 9.07 24.71
N PRO A 103 -5.55 9.13 26.04
CA PRO A 103 -6.67 9.41 26.93
C PRO A 103 -7.32 10.79 26.71
N GLU A 104 -6.76 11.59 25.83
CA GLU A 104 -7.19 12.97 25.55
C GLU A 104 -8.30 13.11 24.52
N GLU A 105 -8.57 12.09 23.73
CA GLU A 105 -9.71 12.07 22.78
C GLU A 105 -10.93 11.31 23.32
N THR A 106 -11.10 11.36 24.63
CA THR A 106 -12.35 10.89 25.24
C THR A 106 -13.44 11.87 24.85
N GLU A 107 -14.20 11.54 23.82
CA GLU A 107 -15.29 12.37 23.34
C GLU A 107 -16.41 12.44 24.36
N THR A 108 -16.33 13.46 25.19
CA THR A 108 -17.35 13.80 26.15
C THR A 108 -18.45 14.62 25.46
N MET A 109 -19.67 14.21 25.57
CA MET A 109 -20.85 14.97 25.14
C MET A 109 -21.53 15.61 26.33
N ILE A 110 -22.03 16.83 26.13
CA ILE A 110 -22.88 17.49 27.09
C ILE A 110 -24.33 17.06 26.80
N THR A 111 -24.96 16.44 27.76
CA THR A 111 -26.37 16.05 27.69
C THR A 111 -27.30 17.25 27.94
N GLY A 112 -28.58 17.15 27.59
CA GLY A 112 -29.54 18.24 27.75
C GLY A 112 -29.77 18.72 29.18
N ASP A 113 -29.32 17.96 30.16
CA ASP A 113 -29.28 18.30 31.61
C ASP A 113 -27.96 18.88 32.09
N LEU A 114 -27.08 19.29 31.12
CA LEU A 114 -25.74 19.85 31.36
C LEU A 114 -24.76 18.90 32.05
N ASN A 115 -25.05 17.59 32.03
CA ASN A 115 -24.11 16.61 32.49
C ASN A 115 -23.14 16.18 31.37
N THR A 116 -21.93 15.82 31.72
CA THR A 116 -20.94 15.28 30.78
C THR A 116 -21.09 13.76 30.70
N ALA A 117 -21.34 13.22 29.51
CA ALA A 117 -21.41 11.78 29.28
C ALA A 117 -20.34 11.33 28.27
N LEU A 118 -19.71 10.21 28.56
CA LEU A 118 -18.83 9.51 27.64
C LEU A 118 -19.68 8.54 26.80
N VAL A 119 -19.71 8.73 25.49
CA VAL A 119 -20.53 7.89 24.61
C VAL A 119 -19.62 7.23 23.56
N PRO A 120 -19.17 5.99 23.80
CA PRO A 120 -18.40 5.26 22.81
C PRO A 120 -19.29 4.78 21.67
N TRP A 121 -18.78 4.81 20.43
CA TRP A 121 -19.47 4.25 19.27
C TRP A 121 -18.50 3.66 18.25
N VAL A 122 -19.03 2.88 17.32
CA VAL A 122 -18.27 2.23 16.26
C VAL A 122 -18.91 2.52 14.91
N VAL A 123 -18.13 2.94 13.95
CA VAL A 123 -18.52 3.05 12.54
C VAL A 123 -17.96 1.85 11.80
N GLN A 124 -18.82 1.08 11.15
CA GLN A 124 -18.42 -0.02 10.29
C GLN A 124 -18.60 0.38 8.82
N TYR A 125 -17.58 0.20 8.01
CA TYR A 125 -17.62 0.51 6.60
C TYR A 125 -16.92 -0.57 5.76
N ARG A 126 -17.20 -0.60 4.47
CA ARG A 126 -16.56 -1.48 3.51
C ARG A 126 -16.13 -0.68 2.28
N ILE A 127 -14.94 -0.96 1.80
CA ILE A 127 -14.41 -0.33 0.60
C ILE A 127 -15.04 -1.02 -0.62
N THR A 128 -15.89 -0.30 -1.35
CA THR A 128 -16.57 -0.81 -2.55
C THR A 128 -15.75 -0.58 -3.81
N ASP A 129 -15.16 0.60 -3.94
CA ASP A 129 -14.32 0.96 -5.07
C ASP A 129 -12.89 1.28 -4.59
N PRO A 130 -11.93 0.36 -4.83
CA PRO A 130 -10.56 0.53 -4.38
C PRO A 130 -9.83 1.66 -5.10
N LYS A 131 -10.23 2.01 -6.35
CA LYS A 131 -9.64 3.12 -7.09
C LYS A 131 -10.03 4.46 -6.47
N ILE A 132 -11.32 4.65 -6.18
CA ILE A 132 -11.81 5.87 -5.52
C ILE A 132 -11.23 6.00 -4.12
N TYR A 133 -11.09 4.88 -3.41
CA TYR A 133 -10.49 4.86 -2.07
C TYR A 133 -9.05 5.38 -2.06
N LEU A 134 -8.22 4.97 -3.04
CA LEU A 134 -6.81 5.35 -3.09
C LEU A 134 -6.55 6.72 -3.73
N PHE A 135 -7.34 7.11 -4.73
CA PHE A 135 -7.06 8.30 -5.54
C PHE A 135 -8.15 9.38 -5.47
N GLY A 136 -9.33 9.06 -4.94
CA GLY A 136 -10.45 9.98 -4.87
C GLY A 136 -10.43 10.88 -3.64
N ALA A 137 -9.85 10.44 -2.54
CA ALA A 137 -9.70 11.23 -1.32
C ALA A 137 -8.29 11.12 -0.78
N ARG A 138 -7.78 12.22 -0.23
CA ARG A 138 -6.41 12.25 0.30
C ARG A 138 -6.24 11.38 1.55
N GLU A 139 -7.24 11.37 2.42
CA GLU A 139 -7.29 10.60 3.66
C GLU A 139 -8.73 10.16 3.92
N PRO A 140 -9.20 9.08 3.23
CA PRO A 140 -10.62 8.70 3.29
C PRO A 140 -11.08 8.29 4.69
N GLU A 141 -10.21 7.67 5.48
CA GLU A 141 -10.54 7.26 6.84
C GLU A 141 -10.67 8.45 7.79
N LYS A 142 -9.80 9.44 7.67
CA LYS A 142 -9.91 10.68 8.43
C LYS A 142 -11.16 11.46 8.07
N THR A 143 -11.46 11.59 6.78
CA THR A 143 -12.69 12.24 6.32
C THR A 143 -13.94 11.52 6.84
N LEU A 144 -13.93 10.20 6.86
CA LEU A 144 -15.03 9.41 7.43
C LEU A 144 -15.15 9.63 8.95
N ARG A 145 -14.04 9.76 9.65
CA ARG A 145 -14.00 10.08 11.07
C ARG A 145 -14.65 11.44 11.33
N ASP A 146 -14.18 12.48 10.67
CA ASP A 146 -14.67 13.86 10.82
C ASP A 146 -16.19 13.95 10.50
N LEU A 147 -16.65 13.24 9.45
CA LEU A 147 -18.05 13.17 9.09
C LEU A 147 -18.89 12.44 10.16
N SER A 148 -18.40 11.33 10.71
CA SER A 148 -19.13 10.56 11.73
C SER A 148 -19.29 11.37 13.02
N GLU A 149 -18.30 12.14 13.40
CA GLU A 149 -18.33 13.06 14.53
C GLU A 149 -19.34 14.19 14.31
N SER A 150 -19.33 14.79 13.12
CA SER A 150 -20.26 15.88 12.79
C SER A 150 -21.73 15.44 12.80
N VAL A 151 -22.04 14.25 12.30
CA VAL A 151 -23.40 13.68 12.31
C VAL A 151 -23.87 13.39 13.73
N LYS A 152 -22.98 12.93 14.61
CA LYS A 152 -23.29 12.68 16.01
C LYS A 152 -23.66 13.98 16.75
N ILE A 153 -22.87 15.04 16.58
CA ILE A 153 -23.12 16.35 17.18
C ILE A 153 -24.46 16.91 16.68
N GLY A 154 -24.78 16.79 15.38
CA GLY A 154 -26.01 17.28 14.80
C GLY A 154 -27.28 16.59 15.34
N ARG A 155 -27.20 15.32 15.79
CA ARG A 155 -28.33 14.60 16.39
C ARG A 155 -28.54 14.85 17.89
N ALA A 156 -27.54 15.36 18.57
CA ALA A 156 -27.65 15.68 20.00
C ALA A 156 -28.48 16.94 20.27
N HIS A 157 -28.85 17.71 19.25
CA HIS A 157 -29.60 18.97 19.33
C HIS A 157 -31.07 18.87 18.91
N VAL A 158 -31.66 17.65 18.77
CA VAL A 158 -33.04 17.46 18.40
C VAL A 158 -33.87 16.99 19.61
#